data_17240dab55d45f2afde7b22f5fda977a
#
_entry.id   17240dab55d45f2afde7b22f5fda977a
#
_cell.length_a   1.000
_cell.length_b   1.000
_cell.length_c   1.000
_cell.angle_alpha   90.00
_cell.angle_beta   90.00
_cell.angle_gamma   90.00
#
_symmetry.space_group_name_H-M   'P 1'
#
loop_
_entity.id
_entity.type
_entity.pdbx_description
1 polymer ?
#
loop_
_entity_poly.entity_id
_entity_poly.type
_entity_poly.pdbx_seq_one_letter_code
_entity_poly.pdbx_strand_id
1 'polypeptide(L)'
;HLADQKDPFDILRYYLNVKDNQYNRIIFDLFFRGAVAKVFNPSVKFDFVLDLTGEQGVGKTQFFEQLFTDQYFTTVDTLTEKDDKARMVRNWCVFDDEMIATRKASFQVLKRFVTDRKIEFRPPYASSDRRLMKNFVFVRATNQPDYLNDLTGERRLLVADVFKAHSYRGRQWSEQDR
;
A
#
# COMPACT_ATOMS: atom_id res chain seq x y z
N HIS A 1 -6.82 -33.43 -2.53
CA HIS A 1 -5.63 -32.54 -2.41
C HIS A 1 -5.93 -31.03 -2.42
N LEU A 2 -7.19 -30.61 -2.22
CA LEU A 2 -7.58 -29.20 -2.04
C LEU A 2 -7.77 -28.82 -0.55
N ALA A 3 -7.62 -29.79 0.35
CA ALA A 3 -7.89 -29.58 1.78
C ALA A 3 -6.72 -28.97 2.60
N ASP A 4 -5.54 -28.80 1.99
CA ASP A 4 -4.34 -28.28 2.67
C ASP A 4 -3.96 -26.85 2.24
N GLN A 5 -4.77 -26.17 1.42
CA GLN A 5 -4.50 -24.76 1.14
C GLN A 5 -4.92 -23.91 2.35
N LYS A 6 -3.92 -23.42 3.09
CA LYS A 6 -4.13 -22.40 4.12
C LYS A 6 -4.85 -21.20 3.50
N ASP A 7 -5.85 -20.67 4.18
CA ASP A 7 -6.53 -19.46 3.73
C ASP A 7 -5.51 -18.31 3.66
N PRO A 8 -5.28 -17.67 2.51
CA PRO A 8 -4.35 -16.55 2.40
C PRO A 8 -4.66 -15.40 3.38
N PHE A 9 -5.91 -15.29 3.81
CA PHE A 9 -6.32 -14.30 4.79
C PHE A 9 -5.76 -14.57 6.19
N ASP A 10 -5.36 -15.80 6.49
CA ASP A 10 -4.74 -16.16 7.78
C ASP A 10 -3.43 -15.41 8.03
N ILE A 11 -2.68 -15.07 6.98
CA ILE A 11 -1.46 -14.24 7.09
C ILE A 11 -1.81 -12.86 7.65
N LEU A 12 -2.86 -12.22 7.15
CA LEU A 12 -3.32 -10.90 7.62
C LEU A 12 -3.80 -10.96 9.07
N ARG A 13 -4.54 -12.03 9.42
CA ARG A 13 -4.97 -12.26 10.81
C ARG A 13 -3.78 -12.45 11.75
N TYR A 14 -2.81 -13.23 11.32
CA TYR A 14 -1.66 -13.59 12.14
C TYR A 14 -0.72 -12.40 12.37
N TYR A 15 -0.41 -11.63 11.32
CA TYR A 15 0.59 -10.55 11.40
C TYR A 15 0.00 -9.18 11.71
N LEU A 16 -1.19 -8.88 11.26
CA LEU A 16 -1.84 -7.58 11.43
C LEU A 16 -3.08 -7.63 12.31
N ASN A 17 -3.45 -8.81 12.79
CA ASN A 17 -4.66 -9.05 13.57
C ASN A 17 -5.91 -8.39 12.97
N VAL A 18 -6.02 -8.46 11.64
CA VAL A 18 -7.17 -7.97 10.89
C VAL A 18 -8.39 -8.79 11.26
N LYS A 19 -9.51 -8.12 11.55
CA LYS A 19 -10.77 -8.80 11.83
C LYS A 19 -11.24 -9.60 10.62
N ASP A 20 -11.50 -10.89 10.81
CA ASP A 20 -12.06 -11.74 9.77
C ASP A 20 -13.55 -11.45 9.57
N ASN A 21 -13.86 -10.68 8.54
CA ASN A 21 -15.20 -10.37 8.11
C ASN A 21 -15.24 -10.22 6.59
N GLN A 22 -16.43 -10.24 6.01
CA GLN A 22 -16.62 -10.17 4.56
C GLN A 22 -16.00 -8.91 3.95
N TYR A 23 -16.13 -7.77 4.60
CA TYR A 23 -15.58 -6.51 4.11
C TYR A 23 -14.05 -6.57 4.00
N ASN A 24 -13.35 -6.97 5.06
CA ASN A 24 -11.90 -7.07 5.05
C ASN A 24 -11.40 -8.10 4.03
N ARG A 25 -12.09 -9.25 3.91
CA ARG A 25 -11.75 -10.24 2.88
C ARG A 25 -11.86 -9.64 1.48
N ILE A 26 -12.91 -8.89 1.19
CA ILE A 26 -13.10 -8.26 -0.14
C ILE A 26 -12.03 -7.20 -0.42
N ILE A 27 -11.74 -6.29 0.52
CA ILE A 27 -10.80 -5.20 0.25
C ILE A 27 -9.36 -5.71 0.08
N PHE A 28 -8.94 -6.68 0.87
CA PHE A 28 -7.61 -7.28 0.72
C PHE A 28 -7.50 -8.13 -0.55
N ASP A 29 -8.51 -8.93 -0.90
CA ASP A 29 -8.55 -9.65 -2.16
C ASP A 29 -8.45 -8.69 -3.35
N LEU A 30 -9.26 -7.61 -3.35
CA LEU A 30 -9.21 -6.57 -4.37
C LEU A 30 -7.83 -5.94 -4.47
N PHE A 31 -7.23 -5.57 -3.33
CA PHE A 31 -5.92 -4.94 -3.29
C PHE A 31 -4.83 -5.86 -3.86
N PHE A 32 -4.76 -7.11 -3.42
CA PHE A 32 -3.72 -8.03 -3.89
C PHE A 32 -3.90 -8.43 -5.35
N ARG A 33 -5.14 -8.63 -5.81
CA ARG A 33 -5.40 -8.82 -7.25
C ARG A 33 -4.98 -7.61 -8.07
N GLY A 34 -5.23 -6.41 -7.58
CA GLY A 34 -4.75 -5.18 -8.20
C GLY A 34 -3.24 -5.10 -8.26
N ALA A 35 -2.56 -5.47 -7.17
CA ALA A 35 -1.10 -5.52 -7.11
C ALA A 35 -0.52 -6.48 -8.16
N VAL A 36 -1.05 -7.69 -8.25
CA VAL A 36 -0.65 -8.69 -9.25
C VAL A 36 -0.94 -8.19 -10.67
N ALA A 37 -2.14 -7.66 -10.90
CA ALA A 37 -2.52 -7.14 -12.22
C ALA A 37 -1.58 -6.02 -12.71
N LYS A 38 -1.08 -5.16 -11.81
CA LYS A 38 -0.12 -4.09 -12.13
C LYS A 38 1.22 -4.61 -12.61
N VAL A 39 1.68 -5.77 -12.13
CA VAL A 39 2.92 -6.39 -12.59
C VAL A 39 2.79 -6.86 -14.04
N PHE A 40 1.70 -7.56 -14.36
CA PHE A 40 1.48 -8.11 -15.70
C PHE A 40 1.03 -7.06 -16.72
N ASN A 41 0.28 -6.06 -16.27
CA ASN A 41 -0.20 -4.98 -17.12
C ASN A 41 -0.24 -3.64 -16.37
N PRO A 42 0.85 -2.86 -16.39
CA PRO A 42 0.90 -1.55 -15.72
C PRO A 42 -0.17 -0.55 -16.20
N SER A 43 -0.77 -0.79 -17.38
CA SER A 43 -1.84 0.08 -17.92
C SER A 43 -3.22 -0.20 -17.30
N VAL A 44 -3.34 -1.28 -16.54
CA VAL A 44 -4.59 -1.61 -15.84
C VAL A 44 -5.01 -0.45 -14.93
N LYS A 45 -6.30 -0.11 -14.99
CA LYS A 45 -6.86 0.90 -14.10
C LYS A 45 -7.05 0.28 -12.71
N PHE A 46 -6.25 0.74 -11.76
CA PHE A 46 -6.38 0.39 -10.35
C PHE A 46 -6.15 1.68 -9.55
N ASP A 47 -7.23 2.33 -9.17
CA ASP A 47 -7.27 3.62 -8.49
C ASP A 47 -7.76 3.49 -7.04
N PHE A 48 -7.40 2.38 -6.41
CA PHE A 48 -7.65 2.13 -5.00
C PHE A 48 -6.37 2.33 -4.18
N VAL A 49 -6.57 2.77 -2.94
CA VAL A 49 -5.53 2.93 -1.92
C VAL A 49 -5.91 2.05 -0.74
N LEU A 50 -4.99 1.27 -0.22
CA LEU A 50 -5.20 0.54 1.02
C LEU A 50 -4.77 1.40 2.20
N ASP A 51 -5.71 1.73 3.07
CA ASP A 51 -5.47 2.49 4.29
C ASP A 51 -5.49 1.57 5.51
N LEU A 52 -4.42 1.59 6.27
CA LEU A 52 -4.29 0.82 7.50
C LEU A 52 -4.35 1.75 8.71
N THR A 53 -5.38 1.58 9.54
CA THR A 53 -5.53 2.29 10.79
C THR A 53 -5.19 1.40 11.97
N GLY A 54 -4.45 1.91 12.94
CA GLY A 54 -4.09 1.15 14.13
C GLY A 54 -2.93 1.75 14.90
N GLU A 55 -2.75 1.30 16.12
CA GLU A 55 -1.71 1.80 17.03
C GLU A 55 -0.31 1.74 16.42
N GLN A 56 0.57 2.59 16.93
CA GLN A 56 1.98 2.54 16.57
C GLN A 56 2.61 1.21 17.03
N GLY A 57 3.51 0.66 16.21
CA GLY A 57 4.23 -0.56 16.55
C GLY A 57 3.44 -1.87 16.33
N VAL A 58 2.26 -1.83 15.71
CA VAL A 58 1.51 -3.07 15.35
C VAL A 58 2.08 -3.80 14.13
N GLY A 59 3.13 -3.25 13.49
CA GLY A 59 3.83 -3.92 12.39
C GLY A 59 3.32 -3.61 11.00
N LYS A 60 2.54 -2.53 10.79
CA LYS A 60 1.98 -2.15 9.48
C LYS A 60 3.04 -2.10 8.38
N THR A 61 4.05 -1.28 8.57
CA THR A 61 5.14 -1.06 7.60
C THR A 61 5.95 -2.32 7.39
N GLN A 62 6.36 -2.99 8.47
CA GLN A 62 7.15 -4.22 8.42
C GLN A 62 6.44 -5.35 7.67
N PHE A 63 5.12 -5.48 7.81
CA PHE A 63 4.33 -6.48 7.08
C PHE A 63 4.48 -6.31 5.57
N PHE A 64 4.30 -5.08 5.07
CA PHE A 64 4.38 -4.80 3.63
C PHE A 64 5.82 -4.86 3.11
N GLU A 65 6.80 -4.41 3.88
CA GLU A 65 8.22 -4.54 3.57
C GLU A 65 8.62 -6.02 3.40
N GLN A 66 8.20 -6.89 4.30
CA GLN A 66 8.48 -8.33 4.18
C GLN A 66 7.70 -8.99 3.03
N LEU A 67 6.44 -8.60 2.80
CA LEU A 67 5.60 -9.17 1.75
C LEU A 67 6.13 -8.83 0.35
N PHE A 68 6.55 -7.60 0.12
CA PHE A 68 7.04 -7.13 -1.18
C PHE A 68 8.56 -7.22 -1.30
N THR A 69 9.25 -7.54 -0.21
CA THR A 69 10.71 -7.51 -0.07
C THR A 69 11.32 -6.12 -0.29
N ASP A 70 12.51 -5.88 0.24
CA ASP A 70 13.22 -4.60 0.12
C ASP A 70 13.43 -4.17 -1.33
N GLN A 71 13.46 -5.14 -2.25
CA GLN A 71 13.67 -4.87 -3.67
C GLN A 71 12.49 -4.18 -4.34
N TYR A 72 11.26 -4.44 -3.86
CA TYR A 72 10.03 -3.98 -4.49
C TYR A 72 9.15 -3.12 -3.58
N PHE A 73 9.66 -2.75 -2.42
CA PHE A 73 9.01 -1.90 -1.43
C PHE A 73 9.74 -0.56 -1.31
N THR A 74 9.00 0.52 -1.14
CA THR A 74 9.57 1.83 -0.79
C THR A 74 8.60 2.67 0.01
N THR A 75 9.14 3.45 0.93
CA THR A 75 8.41 4.53 1.59
C THR A 75 8.59 5.84 0.85
N VAL A 76 7.63 6.75 1.01
CA VAL A 76 7.65 8.08 0.38
C VAL A 76 7.27 9.16 1.36
N ASP A 77 7.89 10.32 1.22
CA ASP A 77 7.66 11.50 2.06
C ASP A 77 6.83 12.57 1.36
N THR A 78 6.67 12.48 0.03
CA THR A 78 5.86 13.37 -0.79
C THR A 78 5.24 12.65 -1.98
N LEU A 79 4.16 13.20 -2.53
CA LEU A 79 3.55 12.71 -3.77
C LEU A 79 4.06 13.45 -5.02
N THR A 80 4.81 14.53 -4.84
CA THR A 80 5.15 15.47 -5.92
C THR A 80 6.63 15.57 -6.24
N GLU A 81 7.50 15.28 -5.26
CA GLU A 81 8.94 15.41 -5.42
C GLU A 81 9.50 14.41 -6.44
N LYS A 82 10.53 14.84 -7.17
CA LYS A 82 11.12 14.08 -8.28
C LYS A 82 11.75 12.76 -7.82
N ASP A 83 12.43 12.81 -6.67
CA ASP A 83 13.14 11.65 -6.12
C ASP A 83 12.16 10.60 -5.61
N ASP A 84 11.08 11.02 -4.96
CA ASP A 84 10.00 10.12 -4.55
C ASP A 84 9.31 9.48 -5.76
N LYS A 85 9.00 10.26 -6.79
CA LYS A 85 8.44 9.73 -8.03
C LYS A 85 9.37 8.74 -8.72
N ALA A 86 10.68 8.99 -8.72
CA ALA A 86 11.66 8.08 -9.25
C ALA A 86 11.74 6.76 -8.46
N ARG A 87 11.58 6.81 -7.12
CA ARG A 87 11.48 5.62 -6.26
C ARG A 87 10.20 4.85 -6.52
N MET A 88 9.04 5.53 -6.59
CA MET A 88 7.74 4.91 -6.82
C MET A 88 7.72 4.02 -8.06
N VAL A 89 8.24 4.49 -9.21
CA VAL A 89 8.18 3.75 -10.47
C VAL A 89 9.13 2.55 -10.55
N ARG A 90 10.05 2.42 -9.59
CA ARG A 90 10.98 1.29 -9.48
C ARG A 90 10.48 0.19 -8.55
N ASN A 91 9.41 0.46 -7.83
CA ASN A 91 8.89 -0.43 -6.80
C ASN A 91 7.49 -0.93 -7.16
N TRP A 92 7.07 -2.00 -6.52
CA TRP A 92 5.75 -2.58 -6.69
C TRP A 92 4.77 -2.14 -5.59
N CYS A 93 5.28 -1.91 -4.37
CA CYS A 93 4.53 -1.34 -3.27
C CYS A 93 5.13 0.00 -2.86
N VAL A 94 4.32 1.04 -2.90
CA VAL A 94 4.64 2.38 -2.40
C VAL A 94 3.87 2.60 -1.11
N PHE A 95 4.58 2.91 -0.04
CA PHE A 95 4.03 3.01 1.30
C PHE A 95 4.18 4.44 1.86
N ASP A 96 3.07 5.04 2.25
CA ASP A 96 3.02 6.36 2.91
C ASP A 96 2.86 6.15 4.41
N ASP A 97 3.99 6.05 5.11
CA ASP A 97 4.02 5.81 6.55
C ASP A 97 3.53 7.04 7.32
N GLU A 98 2.67 6.81 8.31
CA GLU A 98 1.98 7.86 9.06
C GLU A 98 1.31 8.92 8.18
N MET A 99 0.99 8.57 6.93
CA MET A 99 0.39 9.46 5.93
C MET A 99 1.17 10.77 5.71
N ILE A 100 2.51 10.74 5.86
CA ILE A 100 3.37 11.92 5.76
C ILE A 100 3.27 12.57 4.38
N ALA A 101 3.35 11.77 3.31
CA ALA A 101 3.25 12.27 1.94
C ALA A 101 1.85 12.81 1.63
N THR A 102 0.83 12.10 2.10
CA THR A 102 -0.58 12.49 1.88
C THR A 102 -0.94 13.77 2.63
N ARG A 103 -0.48 13.95 3.88
CA ARG A 103 -0.76 15.16 4.67
C ARG A 103 -0.10 16.41 4.12
N LYS A 104 1.06 16.27 3.48
CA LYS A 104 1.73 17.39 2.80
C LYS A 104 1.05 17.75 1.47
N ALA A 105 0.25 16.88 0.92
CA ALA A 105 -0.46 17.09 -0.33
C ALA A 105 -1.85 17.68 -0.10
N SER A 106 -2.32 18.53 -1.03
CA SER A 106 -3.74 18.87 -1.04
C SER A 106 -4.61 17.66 -1.44
N PHE A 107 -5.87 17.68 -1.04
CA PHE A 107 -6.82 16.63 -1.44
C PHE A 107 -6.90 16.43 -2.95
N GLN A 108 -6.82 17.53 -3.72
CA GLN A 108 -6.81 17.47 -5.18
C GLN A 108 -5.58 16.76 -5.74
N VAL A 109 -4.40 17.00 -5.13
CA VAL A 109 -3.14 16.32 -5.50
C VAL A 109 -3.25 14.83 -5.22
N LEU A 110 -3.74 14.44 -4.05
CA LEU A 110 -3.96 13.02 -3.72
C LEU A 110 -4.95 12.37 -4.69
N LYS A 111 -6.10 13.00 -4.93
CA LYS A 111 -7.10 12.47 -5.85
C LYS A 111 -6.54 12.27 -7.24
N ARG A 112 -5.81 13.25 -7.76
CA ARG A 112 -5.13 13.16 -9.05
C ARG A 112 -4.07 12.05 -9.03
N PHE A 113 -3.23 12.02 -8.00
CA PHE A 113 -2.22 10.98 -7.83
C PHE A 113 -2.84 9.59 -7.87
N VAL A 114 -3.93 9.32 -7.19
CA VAL A 114 -4.58 8.01 -7.18
C VAL A 114 -5.20 7.67 -8.54
N THR A 115 -5.83 8.65 -9.21
CA THR A 115 -6.59 8.44 -10.45
C THR A 115 -5.70 8.34 -11.70
N ASP A 116 -4.58 9.07 -11.73
CA ASP A 116 -3.70 9.12 -12.90
C ASP A 116 -3.02 7.76 -13.10
N ARG A 117 -3.07 7.23 -14.32
CA ARG A 117 -2.40 5.97 -14.70
C ARG A 117 -0.91 6.14 -14.93
N LYS A 118 -0.46 7.35 -15.13
CA LYS A 118 0.94 7.69 -15.42
C LYS A 118 1.49 8.59 -14.34
N ILE A 119 2.78 8.45 -14.13
CA ILE A 119 3.56 9.35 -13.30
C ILE A 119 4.58 10.06 -14.16
N GLU A 120 4.72 11.36 -13.99
CA GLU A 120 5.62 12.21 -14.74
C GLU A 120 6.66 12.82 -13.82
N PHE A 121 7.92 12.63 -14.16
CA PHE A 121 9.04 13.16 -13.42
C PHE A 121 10.26 13.29 -14.32
N ARG A 122 11.18 14.15 -13.92
CA ARG A 122 12.46 14.32 -14.59
C ARG A 122 13.54 13.58 -13.82
N PRO A 123 14.13 12.49 -14.37
CA PRO A 123 15.25 11.83 -13.74
C PRO A 123 16.44 12.77 -13.55
N PRO A 124 17.29 12.55 -12.53
CA PRO A 124 18.55 13.28 -12.40
C PRO A 124 19.35 13.22 -13.71
N TYR A 125 19.91 14.36 -14.10
CA TYR A 125 20.71 14.51 -15.33
C TYR A 125 19.96 14.28 -16.66
N ALA A 126 18.68 14.06 -16.67
CA ALA A 126 17.92 13.92 -17.90
C ALA A 126 17.57 15.29 -18.49
N SER A 127 17.62 15.40 -19.83
CA SER A 127 17.25 16.62 -20.55
C SER A 127 15.73 16.78 -20.73
N SER A 128 14.96 15.69 -20.52
CA SER A 128 13.51 15.68 -20.70
C SER A 128 12.78 14.93 -19.57
N ASP A 129 11.51 15.27 -19.41
CA ASP A 129 10.63 14.53 -18.49
C ASP A 129 10.33 13.13 -19.03
N ARG A 130 10.21 12.17 -18.11
CA ARG A 130 9.74 10.82 -18.42
C ARG A 130 8.32 10.65 -17.90
N ARG A 131 7.51 9.98 -18.71
CA ARG A 131 6.13 9.65 -18.39
C ARG A 131 5.97 8.14 -18.42
N LEU A 132 5.88 7.53 -17.23
CA LEU A 132 5.80 6.09 -17.08
C LEU A 132 4.42 5.67 -16.56
N MET A 133 4.00 4.46 -16.91
CA MET A 133 2.83 3.85 -16.30
C MET A 133 3.10 3.55 -14.83
N LYS A 134 2.12 3.74 -13.97
CA LYS A 134 2.19 3.30 -12.58
C LYS A 134 2.08 1.78 -12.53
N ASN A 135 3.18 1.14 -12.20
CA ASN A 135 3.29 -0.31 -12.03
C ASN A 135 3.19 -0.73 -10.55
N PHE A 136 2.79 0.17 -9.68
CA PHE A 136 2.75 -0.05 -8.24
C PHE A 136 1.34 0.09 -7.67
N VAL A 137 1.15 -0.44 -6.48
CA VAL A 137 0.01 -0.18 -5.59
C VAL A 137 0.43 0.79 -4.49
N PHE A 138 -0.55 1.52 -3.95
CA PHE A 138 -0.33 2.52 -2.93
C PHE A 138 -0.99 2.12 -1.62
N VAL A 139 -0.21 2.08 -0.55
CA VAL A 139 -0.64 1.78 0.82
C VAL A 139 -0.36 2.99 1.68
N ARG A 140 -1.28 3.31 2.59
CA ARG A 140 -1.08 4.33 3.60
C ARG A 140 -1.30 3.73 4.98
N ALA A 141 -0.58 4.22 5.96
CA ALA A 141 -0.77 3.84 7.35
C ALA A 141 -0.92 5.06 8.25
N THR A 142 -1.73 4.94 9.29
CA THR A 142 -1.87 5.97 10.32
C THR A 142 -2.23 5.36 11.66
N ASN A 143 -1.87 6.05 12.73
CA ASN A 143 -2.31 5.77 14.10
C ASN A 143 -3.49 6.68 14.54
N GLN A 144 -3.97 7.56 13.66
CA GLN A 144 -5.06 8.48 13.94
C GLN A 144 -6.38 7.94 13.39
N PRO A 145 -7.35 7.57 14.24
CA PRO A 145 -8.62 7.01 13.77
C PRO A 145 -9.49 8.02 13.00
N ASP A 146 -9.32 9.32 13.29
CA ASP A 146 -10.19 10.37 12.75
C ASP A 146 -9.69 10.98 11.42
N TYR A 147 -8.69 10.38 10.78
CA TYR A 147 -8.12 10.90 9.53
C TYR A 147 -9.12 10.93 8.36
N LEU A 148 -10.18 10.13 8.43
CA LEU A 148 -11.22 10.08 7.41
C LEU A 148 -12.19 11.27 7.43
N ASN A 149 -12.19 12.07 8.50
CA ASN A 149 -13.13 13.20 8.63
C ASN A 149 -12.99 14.22 7.49
N ASP A 150 -11.78 14.35 6.93
CA ASP A 150 -11.48 15.24 5.81
C ASP A 150 -11.66 14.58 4.42
N LEU A 151 -11.88 13.26 4.37
CA LEU A 151 -11.93 12.47 3.14
C LEU A 151 -13.29 11.78 2.94
N THR A 152 -14.34 12.23 3.61
CA THR A 152 -15.69 11.68 3.53
C THR A 152 -16.18 11.62 2.09
N GLY A 153 -16.52 10.44 1.61
CA GLY A 153 -17.01 10.19 0.25
C GLY A 153 -15.98 9.68 -0.74
N GLU A 154 -14.72 9.43 -0.34
CA GLU A 154 -13.72 8.87 -1.26
C GLU A 154 -13.86 7.34 -1.37
N ARG A 155 -14.59 6.90 -2.39
CA ARG A 155 -14.85 5.48 -2.70
C ARG A 155 -13.61 4.65 -3.10
N ARG A 156 -12.44 5.29 -3.19
CA ARG A 156 -11.17 4.65 -3.57
C ARG A 156 -10.36 4.19 -2.39
N LEU A 157 -10.77 4.54 -1.18
CA LEU A 157 -10.08 4.15 0.03
C LEU A 157 -10.59 2.80 0.53
N LEU A 158 -9.70 1.82 0.62
CA LEU A 158 -9.92 0.51 1.18
C LEU A 158 -9.41 0.52 2.62
N VAL A 159 -10.26 0.80 3.58
CA VAL A 159 -9.87 1.04 4.98
C VAL A 159 -9.91 -0.24 5.79
N ALA A 160 -8.82 -0.58 6.45
CA ALA A 160 -8.71 -1.72 7.35
C ALA A 160 -8.13 -1.32 8.70
N ASP A 161 -8.82 -1.68 9.76
CA ASP A 161 -8.28 -1.57 11.10
C ASP A 161 -7.36 -2.76 11.39
N VAL A 162 -6.17 -2.45 11.88
CA VAL A 162 -5.15 -3.41 12.27
C VAL A 162 -4.83 -3.27 13.76
N PHE A 163 -4.59 -4.39 14.40
CA PHE A 163 -4.39 -4.43 15.84
C PHE A 163 -3.10 -5.17 16.17
N LYS A 164 -2.62 -4.99 17.39
CA LYS A 164 -1.45 -5.71 17.87
C LYS A 164 -1.73 -7.21 17.86
N ALA A 165 -0.96 -7.95 17.09
CA ALA A 165 -1.07 -9.40 17.05
C ALA A 165 -0.54 -10.01 18.36
N HIS A 166 -1.20 -11.04 18.86
CA HIS A 166 -0.81 -11.71 20.12
C HIS A 166 0.58 -12.35 20.04
N SER A 167 1.06 -12.67 18.84
CA SER A 167 2.34 -13.33 18.59
C SER A 167 3.44 -12.39 18.08
N TYR A 168 3.16 -11.09 17.94
CA TYR A 168 4.13 -10.13 17.39
C TYR A 168 5.22 -9.79 18.42
N ARG A 169 6.24 -10.61 18.49
CA ARG A 169 7.56 -10.32 19.07
C ARG A 169 8.60 -10.50 17.97
N GLY A 170 8.70 -9.54 17.04
CA GLY A 170 9.82 -9.46 16.09
C GLY A 170 10.09 -10.72 15.25
N ARG A 171 9.08 -11.54 14.97
CA ARG A 171 9.25 -12.73 14.15
C ARG A 171 9.50 -12.32 12.71
N GLN A 172 10.67 -12.66 12.19
CA GLN A 172 10.90 -12.72 10.77
C GLN A 172 9.98 -13.79 10.15
N TRP A 173 9.49 -13.54 8.95
CA TRP A 173 8.73 -14.52 8.19
C TRP A 173 9.53 -15.82 8.06
N SER A 174 8.89 -16.94 8.34
CA SER A 174 9.51 -18.22 8.08
C SER A 174 9.59 -18.47 6.57
N GLU A 175 10.48 -19.39 6.15
CA GLU A 175 10.52 -19.81 4.74
C GLU A 175 9.20 -20.39 4.23
N GLN A 176 8.34 -20.87 5.14
CA GLN A 176 6.99 -21.41 4.83
C GLN A 176 5.95 -20.30 4.61
N ASP A 177 6.24 -19.06 4.99
CA ASP A 177 5.36 -17.89 4.84
C ASP A 177 5.67 -17.10 3.56
N ARG A 178 6.76 -17.44 2.88
CA ARG A 178 7.19 -16.90 1.59
C ARG A 178 6.72 -17.80 0.46
#